data_c39b2e3c9dcad351ce7501580404063c
#
_entry.id   c39b2e3c9dcad351ce7501580404063c
#
_cell.length_a   1.000
_cell.length_b   1.000
_cell.length_c   1.000
_cell.angle_alpha   90.00
_cell.angle_beta   90.00
_cell.angle_gamma   90.00
#
_symmetry.space_group_name_H-M   'P 1'
#
loop_
_entity.id
_entity.type
_entity.pdbx_description
1 polymer ?
#
loop_
_entity_poly.entity_id
_entity_poly.type
_entity_poly.pdbx_seq_one_letter_code
_entity_poly.pdbx_strand_id
1 'polypeptide(L)'
;MNYSNLYFSLNDIIYFSEESTLYKGKFFHNAVCIKEMNINYLSEKEQDKIQTEIMISLQLHHKSIINTLGYCFNQQRTKIFIITEFMKNKSLKLFIESNKGNIPLKQKLLFIYEIALGLEYMYNSNSKILHRDIKSSNILLDDNLHCKICDFGMSKCFNLDNNSENNSNNMSTNYQTNSQSTLFWMSPEYLCDGIINDKCDIYSFGILIWEIFMEDTNPYKNININDYFLGNKEIVYNLRPVIDDLYFQECPKMKDLMELMWNTNYNERPDIEYILNVLEELNNKFSFL
;
A
#
# COMPACT_ATOMS: atom_id res chain seq x y z
N MET A 1 -13.26 -20.82 4.71
CA MET A 1 -12.40 -21.77 5.46
C MET A 1 -13.08 -22.20 6.74
N ASN A 2 -12.63 -23.31 7.38
CA ASN A 2 -13.14 -23.72 8.69
C ASN A 2 -12.19 -23.22 9.78
N TYR A 3 -12.72 -22.49 10.78
CA TYR A 3 -11.98 -21.97 11.93
C TYR A 3 -11.20 -23.05 12.70
N SER A 4 -11.77 -24.25 12.80
CA SER A 4 -11.14 -25.39 13.48
C SER A 4 -9.79 -25.85 12.89
N ASN A 5 -9.46 -25.42 11.68
CA ASN A 5 -8.20 -25.76 11.01
C ASN A 5 -7.11 -24.69 11.20
N LEU A 6 -7.41 -23.63 11.96
CA LEU A 6 -6.45 -22.59 12.32
C LEU A 6 -5.83 -22.88 13.68
N TYR A 7 -4.52 -22.82 13.75
CA TYR A 7 -3.75 -23.02 14.98
C TYR A 7 -2.93 -21.76 15.27
N PHE A 8 -3.29 -21.05 16.32
CA PHE A 8 -2.60 -19.86 16.83
C PHE A 8 -2.98 -19.62 18.29
N SER A 9 -2.17 -18.85 19.01
CA SER A 9 -2.37 -18.51 20.41
C SER A 9 -2.04 -17.04 20.67
N LEU A 10 -2.33 -16.53 21.86
CA LEU A 10 -1.95 -15.18 22.28
C LEU A 10 -0.44 -14.95 22.27
N ASN A 11 0.37 -16.00 22.38
CA ASN A 11 1.84 -15.90 22.30
C ASN A 11 2.35 -15.71 20.85
N ASP A 12 1.49 -15.88 19.87
CA ASP A 12 1.82 -15.79 18.44
C ASP A 12 1.49 -14.39 17.85
N ILE A 13 1.14 -13.42 18.70
CA ILE A 13 0.85 -12.04 18.26
C ILE A 13 2.12 -11.44 17.69
N ILE A 14 2.02 -10.95 16.43
CA ILE A 14 3.09 -10.24 15.73
C ILE A 14 2.82 -8.74 15.60
N TYR A 15 1.55 -8.32 15.71
CA TYR A 15 1.13 -6.93 15.72
C TYR A 15 -0.23 -6.78 16.40
N PHE A 16 -0.43 -5.65 17.08
CA PHE A 16 -1.69 -5.31 17.74
C PHE A 16 -2.04 -3.83 17.49
N SER A 17 -3.30 -3.58 17.14
CA SER A 17 -3.91 -2.24 17.08
C SER A 17 -5.33 -2.30 17.66
N GLU A 18 -5.98 -1.14 17.77
CA GLU A 18 -7.38 -1.07 18.21
C GLU A 18 -8.33 -1.79 17.24
N GLU A 19 -7.99 -1.85 15.95
CA GLU A 19 -8.84 -2.39 14.90
C GLU A 19 -8.60 -3.88 14.62
N SER A 20 -7.36 -4.33 14.79
CA SER A 20 -6.98 -5.70 14.43
C SER A 20 -5.80 -6.23 15.22
N THR A 21 -5.76 -7.56 15.32
CA THR A 21 -4.60 -8.28 15.86
C THR A 21 -4.07 -9.23 14.79
N LEU A 22 -2.76 -9.19 14.55
CA LEU A 22 -2.09 -10.10 13.63
C LEU A 22 -1.37 -11.20 14.41
N TYR A 23 -1.60 -12.43 14.00
CA TYR A 23 -0.94 -13.61 14.57
C TYR A 23 -0.11 -14.31 13.51
N LYS A 24 1.03 -14.87 13.93
CA LYS A 24 1.68 -15.94 13.19
C LYS A 24 0.97 -17.25 13.57
N GLY A 25 0.38 -17.90 12.59
CA GLY A 25 -0.34 -19.14 12.83
C GLY A 25 0.04 -20.22 11.85
N LYS A 26 -0.73 -21.32 11.92
CA LYS A 26 -0.66 -22.43 10.96
C LYS A 26 -2.05 -22.69 10.42
N PHE A 27 -2.13 -22.90 9.12
CA PHE A 27 -3.29 -23.46 8.45
C PHE A 27 -2.88 -24.80 7.85
N PHE A 28 -3.39 -25.89 8.41
CA PHE A 28 -2.81 -27.24 8.26
C PHE A 28 -1.34 -27.23 8.70
N HIS A 29 -0.41 -27.46 7.75
CA HIS A 29 1.04 -27.51 8.02
C HIS A 29 1.78 -26.23 7.61
N ASN A 30 1.10 -25.32 6.91
CA ASN A 30 1.72 -24.11 6.34
C ASN A 30 1.67 -22.95 7.35
N ALA A 31 2.76 -22.21 7.45
CA ALA A 31 2.79 -20.96 8.20
C ALA A 31 1.92 -19.91 7.50
N VAL A 32 1.07 -19.23 8.27
CA VAL A 32 0.16 -18.19 7.77
C VAL A 32 0.19 -16.97 8.68
N CYS A 33 -0.18 -15.81 8.13
CA CYS A 33 -0.57 -14.66 8.91
C CYS A 33 -2.09 -14.65 9.05
N ILE A 34 -2.58 -14.38 10.25
CA ILE A 34 -4.00 -14.35 10.60
C ILE A 34 -4.32 -12.95 11.12
N LYS A 35 -5.12 -12.18 10.36
CA LYS A 35 -5.66 -10.87 10.78
C LYS A 35 -7.01 -11.10 11.44
N GLU A 36 -7.07 -10.95 12.76
CA GLU A 36 -8.31 -10.98 13.54
C GLU A 36 -8.89 -9.59 13.65
N MET A 37 -10.17 -9.45 13.38
CA MET A 37 -10.95 -8.22 13.60
C MET A 37 -12.22 -8.53 14.38
N ASN A 38 -12.56 -7.67 15.35
CA ASN A 38 -13.81 -7.75 16.08
C ASN A 38 -14.90 -7.04 15.29
N ILE A 39 -15.98 -7.77 14.94
CA ILE A 39 -17.08 -7.24 14.12
C ILE A 39 -18.36 -7.03 14.92
N ASN A 40 -18.34 -7.29 16.22
CA ASN A 40 -19.56 -7.33 17.05
C ASN A 40 -20.21 -5.94 17.22
N TYR A 41 -19.41 -4.87 17.14
CA TYR A 41 -19.87 -3.49 17.38
C TYR A 41 -19.72 -2.58 16.15
N LEU A 42 -19.39 -3.17 14.99
CA LEU A 42 -19.21 -2.42 13.77
C LEU A 42 -20.55 -2.01 13.16
N SER A 43 -20.62 -0.78 12.69
CA SER A 43 -21.72 -0.30 11.85
C SER A 43 -21.79 -1.10 10.53
N GLU A 44 -22.94 -1.07 9.86
CA GLU A 44 -23.10 -1.70 8.54
C GLU A 44 -22.04 -1.22 7.54
N LYS A 45 -21.72 0.08 7.54
CA LYS A 45 -20.67 0.65 6.68
C LYS A 45 -19.29 0.08 6.94
N GLU A 46 -18.95 -0.20 8.19
CA GLU A 46 -17.65 -0.80 8.54
C GLU A 46 -17.62 -2.29 8.17
N GLN A 47 -18.73 -2.99 8.33
CA GLN A 47 -18.85 -4.38 7.87
C GLN A 47 -18.73 -4.47 6.34
N ASP A 48 -19.36 -3.57 5.59
CA ASP A 48 -19.24 -3.48 4.13
C ASP A 48 -17.80 -3.21 3.68
N LYS A 49 -17.04 -2.37 4.41
CA LYS A 49 -15.62 -2.14 4.13
C LYS A 49 -14.81 -3.44 4.28
N ILE A 50 -14.99 -4.17 5.39
CA ILE A 50 -14.30 -5.44 5.61
C ILE A 50 -14.67 -6.47 4.53
N GLN A 51 -15.93 -6.54 4.17
CA GLN A 51 -16.39 -7.42 3.09
C GLN A 51 -15.72 -7.06 1.77
N THR A 52 -15.63 -5.77 1.44
CA THR A 52 -14.94 -5.27 0.24
C THR A 52 -13.46 -5.61 0.26
N GLU A 53 -12.75 -5.39 1.38
CA GLU A 53 -11.34 -5.77 1.56
C GLU A 53 -11.13 -7.26 1.25
N ILE A 54 -11.98 -8.13 1.82
CA ILE A 54 -11.90 -9.58 1.62
C ILE A 54 -12.15 -9.93 0.16
N MET A 55 -13.18 -9.37 -0.46
CA MET A 55 -13.52 -9.66 -1.86
C MET A 55 -12.39 -9.24 -2.81
N ILE A 56 -11.82 -8.06 -2.62
CA ILE A 56 -10.68 -7.58 -3.42
C ILE A 56 -9.49 -8.51 -3.21
N SER A 57 -9.12 -8.79 -1.96
CA SER A 57 -7.93 -9.59 -1.66
C SER A 57 -8.03 -11.04 -2.16
N LEU A 58 -9.23 -11.61 -2.24
CA LEU A 58 -9.46 -12.96 -2.78
C LEU A 58 -9.44 -13.03 -4.31
N GLN A 59 -9.63 -11.90 -5.01
CA GLN A 59 -9.61 -11.84 -6.47
C GLN A 59 -8.19 -11.63 -7.03
N LEU A 60 -7.29 -11.07 -6.22
CA LEU A 60 -5.95 -10.70 -6.65
C LEU A 60 -4.99 -11.89 -6.50
N HIS A 61 -4.45 -12.35 -7.64
CA HIS A 61 -3.49 -13.46 -7.70
C HIS A 61 -2.29 -13.05 -8.55
N HIS A 62 -1.25 -12.49 -7.91
CA HIS A 62 -0.03 -12.05 -8.58
C HIS A 62 1.18 -12.21 -7.66
N LYS A 63 2.38 -12.45 -8.24
CA LYS A 63 3.62 -12.64 -7.48
C LYS A 63 3.98 -11.47 -6.56
N SER A 64 3.65 -10.24 -6.97
CA SER A 64 3.89 -9.00 -6.19
C SER A 64 2.69 -8.55 -5.35
N ILE A 65 1.72 -9.43 -5.10
CA ILE A 65 0.56 -9.17 -4.25
C ILE A 65 0.47 -10.29 -3.22
N ILE A 66 0.15 -9.93 -1.97
CA ILE A 66 -0.02 -10.90 -0.89
C ILE A 66 -1.12 -11.89 -1.22
N ASN A 67 -0.82 -13.19 -1.14
CA ASN A 67 -1.80 -14.22 -1.42
C ASN A 67 -2.75 -14.41 -0.24
N THR A 68 -4.02 -14.09 -0.43
CA THR A 68 -5.08 -14.31 0.54
C THR A 68 -5.64 -15.72 0.35
N LEU A 69 -5.44 -16.56 1.37
CA LEU A 69 -5.86 -17.96 1.35
C LEU A 69 -7.36 -18.11 1.63
N GLY A 70 -7.97 -17.14 2.32
CA GLY A 70 -9.39 -17.10 2.63
C GLY A 70 -9.69 -16.42 3.93
N TYR A 71 -10.92 -16.60 4.39
CA TYR A 71 -11.40 -16.06 5.67
C TYR A 71 -12.31 -17.04 6.38
N CYS A 72 -12.52 -16.83 7.68
CA CYS A 72 -13.51 -17.52 8.48
C CYS A 72 -14.01 -16.66 9.64
N PHE A 73 -15.09 -17.13 10.29
CA PHE A 73 -15.62 -16.52 11.51
C PHE A 73 -15.36 -17.44 12.69
N ASN A 74 -15.29 -16.88 13.91
CA ASN A 74 -15.40 -17.68 15.12
C ASN A 74 -16.81 -18.27 15.25
N GLN A 75 -17.03 -19.20 16.19
CA GLN A 75 -18.32 -19.86 16.37
C GLN A 75 -19.49 -18.89 16.66
N GLN A 76 -19.21 -17.82 17.42
CA GLN A 76 -20.19 -16.80 17.78
C GLN A 76 -20.42 -15.75 16.69
N ARG A 77 -19.65 -15.78 15.60
CA ARG A 77 -19.64 -14.77 14.53
C ARG A 77 -19.38 -13.33 15.02
N THR A 78 -18.64 -13.18 16.10
CA THR A 78 -18.24 -11.89 16.66
C THR A 78 -16.87 -11.41 16.15
N LYS A 79 -16.10 -12.33 15.58
CA LYS A 79 -14.78 -12.09 15.02
C LYS A 79 -14.65 -12.68 13.64
N ILE A 80 -13.96 -11.96 12.76
CA ILE A 80 -13.55 -12.45 11.45
C ILE A 80 -12.03 -12.59 11.41
N PHE A 81 -11.55 -13.62 10.72
CA PHE A 81 -10.15 -13.94 10.53
C PHE A 81 -9.87 -13.96 9.03
N ILE A 82 -8.96 -13.10 8.56
CA ILE A 82 -8.44 -13.11 7.20
C ILE A 82 -7.09 -13.82 7.25
N ILE A 83 -6.91 -14.82 6.40
CA ILE A 83 -5.74 -15.69 6.38
C ILE A 83 -4.94 -15.42 5.12
N THR A 84 -3.68 -15.03 5.27
CA THR A 84 -2.74 -14.81 4.17
C THR A 84 -1.49 -15.67 4.31
N GLU A 85 -0.70 -15.77 3.26
CA GLU A 85 0.65 -16.31 3.36
C GLU A 85 1.47 -15.56 4.41
N PHE A 86 2.44 -16.24 5.04
CA PHE A 86 3.28 -15.62 6.07
C PHE A 86 4.54 -15.03 5.46
N MET A 87 4.76 -13.74 5.67
CA MET A 87 5.91 -12.99 5.17
C MET A 87 6.96 -12.86 6.26
N LYS A 88 8.07 -13.58 6.11
CA LYS A 88 9.08 -13.73 7.16
C LYS A 88 9.88 -12.45 7.40
N ASN A 89 10.20 -11.72 6.35
CA ASN A 89 10.98 -10.49 6.42
C ASN A 89 10.14 -9.24 6.76
N LYS A 90 8.85 -9.44 7.11
CA LYS A 90 7.93 -8.38 7.56
C LYS A 90 7.73 -7.29 6.49
N SER A 91 7.56 -6.03 6.91
CA SER A 91 7.33 -4.93 5.97
C SER A 91 8.64 -4.32 5.46
N LEU A 92 8.57 -3.74 4.24
CA LEU A 92 9.66 -2.95 3.64
C LEU A 92 10.06 -1.78 4.54
N LYS A 93 9.10 -1.19 5.27
CA LYS A 93 9.40 -0.17 6.29
C LYS A 93 10.43 -0.67 7.30
N LEU A 94 10.16 -1.79 7.95
CA LEU A 94 11.08 -2.36 8.95
C LEU A 94 12.41 -2.78 8.33
N PHE A 95 12.41 -3.24 7.07
CA PHE A 95 13.63 -3.56 6.35
C PHE A 95 14.48 -2.32 6.10
N ILE A 96 13.89 -1.21 5.63
CA ILE A 96 14.58 0.06 5.43
C ILE A 96 15.19 0.56 6.75
N GLU A 97 14.39 0.58 7.83
CA GLU A 97 14.85 1.03 9.15
C GLU A 97 16.00 0.19 9.71
N SER A 98 15.99 -1.13 9.46
CA SER A 98 17.02 -2.06 9.94
C SER A 98 18.29 -2.08 9.10
N ASN A 99 18.23 -1.64 7.83
CA ASN A 99 19.33 -1.71 6.88
C ASN A 99 19.80 -0.33 6.37
N LYS A 100 19.49 0.73 7.11
CA LYS A 100 19.77 2.12 6.72
C LYS A 100 21.24 2.32 6.36
N GLY A 101 21.52 2.90 5.19
CA GLY A 101 22.84 3.13 4.63
C GLY A 101 23.48 1.89 3.97
N ASN A 102 22.77 0.75 3.91
CA ASN A 102 23.32 -0.52 3.43
C ASN A 102 22.45 -1.21 2.37
N ILE A 103 21.44 -0.57 1.82
CA ILE A 103 20.58 -1.19 0.79
C ILE A 103 21.22 -0.99 -0.58
N PRO A 104 21.67 -2.06 -1.26
CA PRO A 104 22.27 -1.95 -2.58
C PRO A 104 21.29 -1.34 -3.60
N LEU A 105 21.81 -0.55 -4.56
CA LEU A 105 20.98 0.05 -5.62
C LEU A 105 20.14 -1.00 -6.37
N LYS A 106 20.74 -2.15 -6.70
CA LYS A 106 20.02 -3.24 -7.36
C LYS A 106 18.79 -3.71 -6.57
N GLN A 107 18.90 -3.81 -5.25
CA GLN A 107 17.81 -4.21 -4.38
C GLN A 107 16.72 -3.13 -4.33
N LYS A 108 17.11 -1.84 -4.29
CA LYS A 108 16.17 -0.72 -4.36
C LYS A 108 15.37 -0.76 -5.66
N LEU A 109 16.05 -0.94 -6.80
CA LEU A 109 15.42 -1.03 -8.12
C LEU A 109 14.50 -2.25 -8.25
N LEU A 110 14.92 -3.40 -7.71
CA LEU A 110 14.09 -4.61 -7.69
C LEU A 110 12.78 -4.38 -6.91
N PHE A 111 12.86 -3.79 -5.72
CA PHE A 111 11.68 -3.46 -4.93
C PHE A 111 10.70 -2.59 -5.73
N ILE A 112 11.20 -1.52 -6.34
CA ILE A 112 10.39 -0.57 -7.11
C ILE A 112 9.74 -1.27 -8.32
N TYR A 113 10.50 -2.10 -9.03
CA TYR A 113 9.99 -2.84 -10.19
C TYR A 113 8.87 -3.82 -9.81
N GLU A 114 9.06 -4.60 -8.76
CA GLU A 114 8.04 -5.55 -8.30
C GLU A 114 6.77 -4.88 -7.81
N ILE A 115 6.89 -3.73 -7.13
CA ILE A 115 5.73 -2.92 -6.72
C ILE A 115 5.00 -2.39 -7.97
N ALA A 116 5.72 -1.88 -8.96
CA ALA A 116 5.14 -1.41 -10.22
C ALA A 116 4.35 -2.51 -10.93
N LEU A 117 4.89 -3.74 -11.01
CA LEU A 117 4.18 -4.90 -11.57
C LEU A 117 2.89 -5.24 -10.80
N GLY A 118 2.92 -5.12 -9.47
CA GLY A 118 1.73 -5.32 -8.64
C GLY A 118 0.64 -4.29 -8.93
N LEU A 119 1.01 -3.02 -9.07
CA LEU A 119 0.09 -1.93 -9.41
C LEU A 119 -0.46 -2.09 -10.83
N GLU A 120 0.39 -2.43 -11.82
CA GLU A 120 -0.04 -2.71 -13.17
C GLU A 120 -1.10 -3.82 -13.21
N TYR A 121 -0.84 -4.93 -12.51
CA TYR A 121 -1.79 -6.04 -12.41
C TYR A 121 -3.14 -5.59 -11.81
N MET A 122 -3.13 -4.75 -10.77
CA MET A 122 -4.35 -4.23 -10.15
C MET A 122 -5.13 -3.32 -11.10
N TYR A 123 -4.44 -2.47 -11.87
CA TYR A 123 -5.09 -1.55 -12.81
C TYR A 123 -5.66 -2.26 -14.05
N ASN A 124 -5.03 -3.34 -14.48
CA ASN A 124 -5.43 -4.14 -15.65
C ASN A 124 -6.36 -5.31 -15.31
N SER A 125 -6.76 -5.45 -14.02
CA SER A 125 -7.75 -6.47 -13.63
C SER A 125 -9.14 -6.18 -14.22
N ASN A 126 -10.02 -7.19 -14.31
CA ASN A 126 -11.38 -7.07 -14.87
C ASN A 126 -12.19 -5.90 -14.26
N SER A 127 -11.95 -5.61 -13.00
CA SER A 127 -12.42 -4.40 -12.32
C SER A 127 -11.18 -3.65 -11.91
N LYS A 128 -10.92 -2.47 -12.49
CA LYS A 128 -9.77 -1.63 -12.13
C LYS A 128 -9.76 -1.41 -10.61
N ILE A 129 -8.69 -1.84 -9.94
CA ILE A 129 -8.55 -1.74 -8.49
C ILE A 129 -7.50 -0.67 -8.18
N LEU A 130 -7.87 0.32 -7.37
CA LEU A 130 -6.96 1.31 -6.80
C LEU A 130 -6.68 0.95 -5.35
N HIS A 131 -5.40 1.01 -4.94
CA HIS A 131 -4.98 0.62 -3.59
C HIS A 131 -5.28 1.71 -2.56
N ARG A 132 -4.93 2.96 -2.85
CA ARG A 132 -5.13 4.18 -2.06
C ARG A 132 -4.38 4.26 -0.72
N ASP A 133 -3.50 3.30 -0.44
CA ASP A 133 -2.64 3.31 0.76
C ASP A 133 -1.25 2.69 0.46
N ILE A 134 -0.62 3.11 -0.64
CA ILE A 134 0.72 2.69 -1.03
C ILE A 134 1.75 3.40 -0.15
N LYS A 135 2.51 2.63 0.63
CA LYS A 135 3.58 3.07 1.54
C LYS A 135 4.43 1.88 1.97
N SER A 136 5.63 2.11 2.47
CA SER A 136 6.58 1.04 2.85
C SER A 136 6.04 0.07 3.92
N SER A 137 5.12 0.49 4.78
CA SER A 137 4.48 -0.40 5.76
C SER A 137 3.51 -1.40 5.14
N ASN A 138 2.97 -1.12 3.96
CA ASN A 138 2.02 -1.97 3.22
C ASN A 138 2.67 -2.76 2.09
N ILE A 139 4.00 -2.78 2.04
CA ILE A 139 4.80 -3.68 1.21
C ILE A 139 5.46 -4.69 2.12
N LEU A 140 5.19 -5.97 1.91
CA LEU A 140 5.79 -7.07 2.66
C LEU A 140 6.90 -7.73 1.85
N LEU A 141 7.86 -8.34 2.55
CA LEU A 141 9.00 -9.01 1.94
C LEU A 141 8.97 -10.50 2.26
N ASP A 142 9.09 -11.34 1.24
CA ASP A 142 9.21 -12.79 1.40
C ASP A 142 10.63 -13.22 1.85
N ASP A 143 10.89 -14.53 1.92
CA ASP A 143 12.17 -15.08 2.37
C ASP A 143 13.36 -14.70 1.46
N ASN A 144 13.09 -14.34 0.20
CA ASN A 144 14.08 -13.96 -0.81
C ASN A 144 14.13 -12.45 -1.06
N LEU A 145 13.47 -11.65 -0.22
CA LEU A 145 13.32 -10.20 -0.36
C LEU A 145 12.51 -9.76 -1.58
N HIS A 146 11.59 -10.59 -2.10
CA HIS A 146 10.61 -10.16 -3.10
C HIS A 146 9.46 -9.40 -2.44
N CYS A 147 9.00 -8.32 -3.12
CA CYS A 147 7.94 -7.45 -2.64
C CYS A 147 6.54 -8.02 -2.89
N LYS A 148 5.65 -7.83 -1.91
CA LYS A 148 4.22 -8.10 -2.05
C LYS A 148 3.39 -6.96 -1.46
N ILE A 149 2.54 -6.36 -2.28
CA ILE A 149 1.57 -5.34 -1.84
C ILE A 149 0.52 -6.02 -0.96
N CYS A 150 0.20 -5.41 0.18
CA CYS A 150 -0.79 -5.91 1.13
C CYS A 150 -1.67 -4.78 1.68
N ASP A 151 -2.71 -5.14 2.44
CA ASP A 151 -3.65 -4.23 3.11
C ASP A 151 -4.58 -3.48 2.13
N PHE A 152 -5.66 -4.15 1.72
CA PHE A 152 -6.66 -3.63 0.80
C PHE A 152 -7.83 -2.92 1.49
N GLY A 153 -7.71 -2.59 2.79
CA GLY A 153 -8.77 -1.97 3.59
C GLY A 153 -9.22 -0.59 3.08
N MET A 154 -8.35 0.10 2.32
CA MET A 154 -8.67 1.38 1.66
C MET A 154 -8.97 1.22 0.17
N SER A 155 -8.84 0.02 -0.40
CA SER A 155 -8.92 -0.19 -1.84
C SER A 155 -10.34 0.00 -2.40
N LYS A 156 -10.42 0.34 -3.69
CA LYS A 156 -11.69 0.56 -4.39
C LYS A 156 -11.66 -0.10 -5.77
N CYS A 157 -12.74 -0.83 -6.09
CA CYS A 157 -12.99 -1.38 -7.42
C CYS A 157 -13.80 -0.41 -8.27
N PHE A 158 -13.42 -0.29 -9.54
CA PHE A 158 -14.16 0.46 -10.56
C PHE A 158 -14.60 -0.53 -11.65
N ASN A 159 -15.90 -0.80 -11.74
CA ASN A 159 -16.46 -1.63 -12.80
C ASN A 159 -16.40 -0.85 -14.12
N LEU A 160 -15.78 -1.43 -15.14
CA LEU A 160 -15.64 -0.86 -16.47
C LEU A 160 -17.00 -0.71 -17.21
N ASP A 161 -18.02 -1.48 -16.80
CA ASP A 161 -19.32 -1.55 -17.49
C ASP A 161 -20.34 -0.48 -17.06
N ASN A 162 -20.06 0.31 -16.04
CA ASN A 162 -20.96 1.38 -15.58
C ASN A 162 -20.41 2.75 -15.96
N ASN A 163 -20.76 3.22 -17.18
CA ASN A 163 -20.73 4.63 -17.60
C ASN A 163 -21.73 5.48 -16.80
N SER A 164 -21.80 5.32 -15.51
CA SER A 164 -22.56 6.21 -14.63
C SER A 164 -21.59 7.22 -13.97
N GLU A 165 -21.38 8.31 -14.70
CA GLU A 165 -20.78 9.56 -14.20
C GLU A 165 -21.54 10.19 -13.00
N ASN A 166 -22.45 9.44 -12.35
CA ASN A 166 -23.40 9.96 -11.37
C ASN A 166 -23.19 9.50 -9.93
N ASN A 167 -21.97 9.15 -9.50
CA ASN A 167 -21.70 8.95 -8.07
C ASN A 167 -20.78 10.02 -7.44
N SER A 168 -20.76 11.24 -8.03
CA SER A 168 -20.02 12.39 -7.47
C SER A 168 -20.76 13.11 -6.32
N ASN A 169 -21.91 12.63 -5.87
CA ASN A 169 -22.76 13.42 -4.96
C ASN A 169 -23.07 12.73 -3.62
N ASN A 170 -22.13 12.03 -2.98
CA ASN A 170 -22.26 11.75 -1.54
C ASN A 170 -20.91 11.40 -0.89
N MET A 171 -19.88 12.19 -1.17
CA MET A 171 -18.71 12.21 -0.30
C MET A 171 -18.87 13.35 0.70
N SER A 172 -19.63 13.08 1.79
CA SER A 172 -19.29 13.76 3.03
C SER A 172 -17.80 13.48 3.28
N THR A 173 -17.01 14.54 3.36
CA THR A 173 -15.57 14.58 3.63
C THR A 173 -15.21 14.07 5.03
N ASN A 174 -15.77 12.95 5.44
CA ASN A 174 -15.35 12.25 6.62
C ASN A 174 -14.15 11.38 6.22
N TYR A 175 -12.96 12.01 6.22
CA TYR A 175 -11.68 11.30 6.21
C TYR A 175 -11.59 10.43 7.48
N GLN A 176 -12.28 9.30 7.47
CA GLN A 176 -12.04 8.23 8.43
C GLN A 176 -10.81 7.45 7.96
N THR A 177 -9.66 8.14 7.92
CA THR A 177 -8.39 7.45 7.94
C THR A 177 -8.12 7.14 9.40
N ASN A 178 -8.14 5.89 9.72
CA ASN A 178 -7.94 5.38 11.08
C ASN A 178 -6.53 5.67 11.63
N SER A 179 -5.63 6.25 10.83
CA SER A 179 -4.37 6.79 11.32
C SER A 179 -3.99 8.08 10.59
N GLN A 180 -3.74 9.13 11.36
CA GLN A 180 -3.22 10.41 10.85
C GLN A 180 -1.91 10.25 10.07
N SER A 181 -1.16 9.17 10.34
CA SER A 181 0.14 8.90 9.70
C SER A 181 0.05 8.52 8.22
N THR A 182 -1.08 8.05 7.70
CA THR A 182 -1.25 7.66 6.29
C THR A 182 -1.36 8.86 5.35
N LEU A 183 -1.78 9.98 5.85
CA LEU A 183 -2.13 11.16 5.08
C LEU A 183 -0.94 11.75 4.29
N PHE A 184 0.28 11.54 4.74
CA PHE A 184 1.50 12.01 4.07
C PHE A 184 1.82 11.30 2.74
N TRP A 185 1.23 10.14 2.49
CA TRP A 185 1.37 9.42 1.21
C TRP A 185 0.22 9.72 0.25
N MET A 186 -0.86 10.35 0.73
CA MET A 186 -2.04 10.65 -0.10
C MET A 186 -1.78 11.85 -1.00
N SER A 187 -2.31 11.76 -2.22
CA SER A 187 -2.18 12.82 -3.21
C SER A 187 -2.98 14.07 -2.84
N PRO A 188 -2.51 15.27 -3.22
CA PRO A 188 -3.15 16.54 -2.88
C PRO A 188 -4.60 16.63 -3.36
N GLU A 189 -4.89 16.19 -4.60
CA GLU A 189 -6.23 16.21 -5.18
C GLU A 189 -7.20 15.27 -4.46
N TYR A 190 -6.67 14.15 -3.91
CA TYR A 190 -7.49 13.27 -3.08
C TYR A 190 -7.80 13.92 -1.74
N LEU A 191 -6.79 14.51 -1.07
CA LEU A 191 -6.95 15.16 0.23
C LEU A 191 -7.82 16.43 0.17
N CYS A 192 -7.63 17.24 -0.87
CA CYS A 192 -8.26 18.57 -0.94
C CYS A 192 -9.60 18.57 -1.69
N ASP A 193 -9.75 17.71 -2.69
CA ASP A 193 -10.85 17.78 -3.65
C ASP A 193 -11.64 16.44 -3.74
N GLY A 194 -11.19 15.39 -3.04
CA GLY A 194 -11.84 14.08 -3.03
C GLY A 194 -11.73 13.34 -4.38
N ILE A 195 -10.85 13.77 -5.28
CA ILE A 195 -10.64 13.16 -6.58
C ILE A 195 -9.93 11.82 -6.40
N ILE A 196 -10.50 10.76 -6.95
CA ILE A 196 -9.97 9.39 -6.88
C ILE A 196 -9.75 8.87 -8.29
N ASN A 197 -8.49 8.61 -8.63
CA ASN A 197 -8.06 7.96 -9.87
C ASN A 197 -6.73 7.21 -9.63
N ASP A 198 -6.20 6.53 -10.65
CA ASP A 198 -4.93 5.81 -10.58
C ASP A 198 -3.72 6.73 -10.31
N LYS A 199 -3.80 8.01 -10.70
CA LYS A 199 -2.72 8.97 -10.45
C LYS A 199 -2.54 9.27 -8.95
N CYS A 200 -3.55 8.95 -8.11
CA CYS A 200 -3.40 9.01 -6.66
C CYS A 200 -2.43 7.93 -6.15
N ASP A 201 -2.55 6.68 -6.64
CA ASP A 201 -1.61 5.61 -6.28
C ASP A 201 -0.20 5.88 -6.86
N ILE A 202 -0.12 6.46 -8.07
CA ILE A 202 1.17 6.88 -8.67
C ILE A 202 1.87 7.93 -7.80
N TYR A 203 1.13 8.90 -7.26
CA TYR A 203 1.69 9.87 -6.31
C TYR A 203 2.24 9.17 -5.05
N SER A 204 1.44 8.32 -4.44
CA SER A 204 1.84 7.55 -3.23
C SER A 204 3.07 6.68 -3.54
N PHE A 205 3.15 6.11 -4.73
CA PHE A 205 4.30 5.34 -5.18
C PHE A 205 5.54 6.22 -5.36
N GLY A 206 5.40 7.47 -5.84
CA GLY A 206 6.49 8.44 -5.85
C GLY A 206 7.06 8.71 -4.44
N ILE A 207 6.19 8.88 -3.43
CA ILE A 207 6.63 9.01 -2.03
C ILE A 207 7.32 7.72 -1.54
N LEU A 208 6.82 6.54 -1.91
CA LEU A 208 7.44 5.26 -1.56
C LEU A 208 8.83 5.09 -2.21
N ILE A 209 9.05 5.56 -3.45
CA ILE A 209 10.38 5.58 -4.07
C ILE A 209 11.33 6.47 -3.26
N TRP A 210 10.85 7.62 -2.76
CA TRP A 210 11.61 8.46 -1.85
C TRP A 210 12.01 7.68 -0.58
N GLU A 211 11.08 6.97 0.08
CA GLU A 211 11.38 6.14 1.26
C GLU A 211 12.51 5.14 0.98
N ILE A 212 12.45 4.47 -0.19
CA ILE A 212 13.42 3.44 -0.58
C ILE A 212 14.80 4.04 -0.87
N PHE A 213 14.86 5.15 -1.63
CA PHE A 213 16.14 5.76 -2.00
C PHE A 213 16.78 6.50 -0.86
N MET A 214 16.03 7.32 -0.12
CA MET A 214 16.50 8.07 1.05
C MET A 214 16.75 7.18 2.29
N GLU A 215 16.32 5.92 2.21
CA GLU A 215 16.36 4.96 3.33
C GLU A 215 15.75 5.56 4.61
N ASP A 216 14.62 6.23 4.44
CA ASP A 216 13.91 6.93 5.50
C ASP A 216 12.40 6.73 5.35
N THR A 217 11.75 6.30 6.41
CA THR A 217 10.31 5.97 6.42
C THR A 217 9.45 7.11 6.97
N ASN A 218 10.02 8.29 7.15
CA ASN A 218 9.31 9.49 7.59
C ASN A 218 9.55 10.65 6.62
N PRO A 219 8.76 10.76 5.55
CA PRO A 219 8.98 11.76 4.49
C PRO A 219 8.83 13.21 4.96
N TYR A 220 8.14 13.45 6.09
CA TYR A 220 7.82 14.80 6.59
C TYR A 220 8.10 14.94 8.09
N LYS A 221 9.32 14.61 8.52
CA LYS A 221 9.75 14.58 9.93
C LYS A 221 9.45 15.83 10.76
N ASN A 222 9.49 16.99 10.13
CA ASN A 222 9.41 18.28 10.81
C ASN A 222 8.06 18.99 10.59
N ILE A 223 7.08 18.28 10.01
CA ILE A 223 5.77 18.85 9.72
C ILE A 223 4.75 18.36 10.72
N ASN A 224 4.13 19.32 11.40
CA ASN A 224 3.00 19.01 12.25
C ASN A 224 1.79 18.64 11.38
N ILE A 225 1.23 17.46 11.60
CA ILE A 225 0.05 16.97 10.90
C ILE A 225 -1.12 17.97 10.97
N ASN A 226 -1.32 18.62 12.10
CA ASN A 226 -2.39 19.61 12.26
C ASN A 226 -2.17 20.81 11.35
N ASP A 227 -0.93 21.29 11.20
CA ASP A 227 -0.62 22.38 10.27
C ASP A 227 -0.83 21.98 8.81
N TYR A 228 -0.59 20.72 8.49
CA TYR A 228 -0.85 20.15 7.17
C TYR A 228 -2.35 20.07 6.85
N PHE A 229 -3.20 19.68 7.82
CA PHE A 229 -4.65 19.49 7.63
C PHE A 229 -5.50 20.74 7.80
N LEU A 230 -5.12 21.62 8.75
CA LEU A 230 -5.76 22.91 8.95
C LEU A 230 -5.24 23.96 7.98
N GLY A 231 -4.21 23.57 7.23
CA GLY A 231 -3.48 24.44 6.33
C GLY A 231 -4.20 24.80 5.05
N ASN A 232 -3.70 25.81 4.43
CA ASN A 232 -4.06 26.26 3.10
C ASN A 232 -3.86 25.09 2.10
N LYS A 233 -4.85 24.83 1.22
CA LYS A 233 -4.73 23.86 0.12
C LYS A 233 -3.40 24.03 -0.65
N GLU A 234 -2.95 25.24 -0.82
CA GLU A 234 -1.69 25.58 -1.48
C GLU A 234 -0.48 24.91 -0.83
N ILE A 235 -0.46 24.76 0.51
CA ILE A 235 0.61 24.05 1.23
C ILE A 235 0.56 22.58 0.89
N VAL A 236 -0.63 21.96 0.95
CA VAL A 236 -0.81 20.52 0.64
C VAL A 236 -0.40 20.22 -0.80
N TYR A 237 -0.76 21.07 -1.75
CA TYR A 237 -0.43 20.88 -3.15
C TYR A 237 1.07 21.00 -3.45
N ASN A 238 1.80 21.84 -2.72
CA ASN A 238 3.22 22.14 -3.01
C ASN A 238 4.21 21.43 -2.08
N LEU A 239 3.74 20.84 -0.98
CA LEU A 239 4.62 20.15 -0.05
C LEU A 239 5.16 18.84 -0.64
N ARG A 240 6.48 18.68 -0.60
CA ARG A 240 7.17 17.43 -0.99
C ARG A 240 8.25 17.11 0.03
N PRO A 241 8.61 15.82 0.17
CA PRO A 241 9.73 15.43 1.01
C PRO A 241 11.04 16.07 0.51
N VAL A 242 11.94 16.39 1.44
CA VAL A 242 13.26 16.92 1.09
C VAL A 242 14.10 15.81 0.44
N ILE A 243 14.72 16.12 -0.70
CA ILE A 243 15.60 15.19 -1.42
C ILE A 243 17.06 15.54 -1.08
N ASP A 244 17.85 14.53 -0.73
CA ASP A 244 19.30 14.61 -0.75
C ASP A 244 19.82 13.92 -2.03
N ASP A 245 20.38 14.72 -2.92
CA ASP A 245 20.88 14.27 -4.23
C ASP A 245 21.96 13.20 -4.14
N LEU A 246 22.65 13.10 -3.00
CA LEU A 246 23.68 12.07 -2.79
C LEU A 246 23.11 10.64 -2.95
N TYR A 247 21.87 10.42 -2.54
CA TYR A 247 21.22 9.11 -2.65
C TYR A 247 20.84 8.72 -4.09
N PHE A 248 20.82 9.68 -5.01
CA PHE A 248 20.44 9.48 -6.42
C PHE A 248 21.65 9.54 -7.38
N GLN A 249 22.87 9.75 -6.91
CA GLN A 249 24.07 9.92 -7.77
C GLN A 249 24.29 8.74 -8.70
N GLU A 250 24.09 7.50 -8.24
CA GLU A 250 24.26 6.30 -9.06
C GLU A 250 23.12 6.12 -10.09
N CYS A 251 21.93 6.66 -9.81
CA CYS A 251 20.76 6.52 -10.67
C CYS A 251 19.91 7.82 -10.72
N PRO A 252 20.40 8.91 -11.35
CA PRO A 252 19.67 10.19 -11.43
C PRO A 252 18.30 10.04 -12.10
N LYS A 253 18.16 9.14 -13.07
CA LYS A 253 16.90 8.87 -13.76
C LYS A 253 15.76 8.45 -12.81
N MET A 254 16.08 7.83 -11.67
CA MET A 254 15.08 7.51 -10.65
C MET A 254 14.60 8.74 -9.90
N LYS A 255 15.45 9.75 -9.69
CA LYS A 255 15.01 11.04 -9.13
C LYS A 255 14.02 11.72 -10.07
N ASP A 256 14.38 11.83 -11.36
CA ASP A 256 13.52 12.45 -12.37
C ASP A 256 12.15 11.76 -12.45
N LEU A 257 12.14 10.43 -12.44
CA LEU A 257 10.91 9.64 -12.45
C LEU A 257 10.06 9.90 -11.18
N MET A 258 10.68 9.86 -10.02
CA MET A 258 10.01 10.11 -8.74
C MET A 258 9.38 11.51 -8.69
N GLU A 259 10.11 12.54 -9.13
CA GLU A 259 9.62 13.92 -9.19
C GLU A 259 8.45 14.07 -10.16
N LEU A 260 8.47 13.35 -11.28
CA LEU A 260 7.36 13.31 -12.22
C LEU A 260 6.11 12.62 -11.61
N MET A 261 6.29 11.53 -10.85
CA MET A 261 5.21 10.77 -10.24
C MET A 261 4.43 11.54 -9.17
N TRP A 262 5.07 12.45 -8.45
CA TRP A 262 4.41 13.28 -7.46
C TRP A 262 4.13 14.72 -7.93
N ASN A 263 4.06 14.94 -9.25
CA ASN A 263 3.70 16.24 -9.82
C ASN A 263 2.40 16.77 -9.20
N THR A 264 2.33 18.08 -8.99
CA THR A 264 1.15 18.75 -8.43
C THR A 264 -0.07 18.58 -9.34
N ASN A 265 0.11 18.71 -10.66
CA ASN A 265 -0.91 18.38 -11.64
C ASN A 265 -0.93 16.86 -11.88
N TYR A 266 -1.98 16.19 -11.42
CA TYR A 266 -2.10 14.73 -11.57
C TYR A 266 -2.13 14.28 -13.04
N ASN A 267 -2.56 15.12 -14.00
CA ASN A 267 -2.54 14.80 -15.43
C ASN A 267 -1.12 14.73 -16.02
N GLU A 268 -0.14 15.36 -15.37
CA GLU A 268 1.27 15.33 -15.76
C GLU A 268 2.01 14.11 -15.19
N ARG A 269 1.40 13.37 -14.26
CA ARG A 269 1.99 12.15 -13.72
C ARG A 269 1.97 11.04 -14.76
N PRO A 270 3.03 10.23 -14.86
CA PRO A 270 3.11 9.13 -15.81
C PRO A 270 2.03 8.07 -15.50
N ASP A 271 1.70 7.25 -16.49
CA ASP A 271 0.98 6.01 -16.26
C ASP A 271 1.94 4.89 -15.81
N ILE A 272 1.36 3.77 -15.40
CA ILE A 272 2.16 2.64 -14.90
C ILE A 272 3.01 1.99 -15.99
N GLU A 273 2.57 2.02 -17.24
CA GLU A 273 3.30 1.48 -18.38
C GLU A 273 4.57 2.30 -18.63
N TYR A 274 4.48 3.62 -18.59
CA TYR A 274 5.66 4.48 -18.72
C TYR A 274 6.68 4.20 -17.59
N ILE A 275 6.21 4.04 -16.35
CA ILE A 275 7.06 3.73 -15.20
C ILE A 275 7.80 2.41 -15.42
N LEU A 276 7.09 1.36 -15.85
CA LEU A 276 7.67 0.05 -16.14
C LEU A 276 8.70 0.13 -17.27
N ASN A 277 8.43 0.84 -18.35
CA ASN A 277 9.38 1.06 -19.45
C ASN A 277 10.68 1.72 -18.95
N VAL A 278 10.59 2.74 -18.09
CA VAL A 278 11.78 3.36 -17.49
C VAL A 278 12.56 2.37 -16.62
N LEU A 279 11.87 1.53 -15.85
CA LEU A 279 12.51 0.52 -15.00
C LEU A 279 13.17 -0.59 -15.82
N GLU A 280 12.58 -1.00 -16.95
CA GLU A 280 13.19 -1.97 -17.88
C GLU A 280 14.46 -1.41 -18.54
N GLU A 281 14.47 -0.13 -18.92
CA GLU A 281 15.69 0.52 -19.40
C GLU A 281 16.79 0.56 -18.31
N LEU A 282 16.42 0.81 -17.05
CA LEU A 282 17.35 0.76 -15.94
C LEU A 282 17.85 -0.66 -15.67
N ASN A 283 17.00 -1.70 -15.87
CA ASN A 283 17.42 -3.09 -15.75
C ASN A 283 18.51 -3.43 -16.77
N ASN A 284 18.41 -2.94 -18.01
CA ASN A 284 19.46 -3.13 -19.04
C ASN A 284 20.81 -2.55 -18.61
N LYS A 285 20.80 -1.50 -17.77
CA LYS A 285 22.03 -0.86 -17.26
C LYS A 285 22.56 -1.53 -15.99
N PHE A 286 21.69 -1.90 -15.07
CA PHE A 286 22.08 -2.33 -13.72
C PHE A 286 21.94 -3.83 -13.47
N SER A 287 21.21 -4.56 -14.32
CA SER A 287 20.97 -6.01 -14.23
C SER A 287 20.43 -6.43 -12.85
N PHE A 288 19.29 -5.88 -12.45
CA PHE A 288 18.68 -6.16 -11.14
C PHE A 288 17.58 -7.22 -11.18
N LEU A 289 17.13 -7.63 -12.37
CA LEU A 289 16.20 -8.74 -12.60
C LEU A 289 16.90 -10.07 -12.78
#